data_9fdaafd42c97c43eae63a8c68fd7a30f
#
_entry.id   9fdaafd42c97c43eae63a8c68fd7a30f
#
_cell.length_a   1.000
_cell.length_b   1.000
_cell.length_c   1.000
_cell.angle_alpha   90.00
_cell.angle_beta   90.00
_cell.angle_gamma   90.00
#
_symmetry.space_group_name_H-M   'P 1'
#
loop_
_entity.id
_entity.type
_entity.pdbx_description
1 polymer ?
#
loop_
_entity_poly.entity_id
_entity_poly.type
_entity_poly.pdbx_seq_one_letter_code
_entity_poly.pdbx_strand_id
1 'polypeptide(L)'
;ISEACNVLNKGGIIAYPTDTLYGLGCDSKNEQSIKKLNKIKNRSGPISVIAPNRRTAIDWMFVKKNHEATIKNKLKNGNTIIAPIKNNICSNLIAGNKNTVGIRVPDHLFCKKLSKLFPHPITSTSVNRTGEKPLTKPDDISNEFISDIDLIIDDVIINCVGSKIFLFENCSWKQRRR
;
A
#
# COMPACT_ATOMS: atom_id res chain seq x y z
N ILE A 1 -0.08 -11.04 13.53
CA ILE A 1 1.06 -10.48 12.74
C ILE A 1 1.93 -11.61 12.18
N SER A 2 2.34 -12.58 13.01
CA SER A 2 3.15 -13.75 12.55
C SER A 2 2.50 -14.48 11.38
N GLU A 3 1.20 -14.74 11.47
CA GLU A 3 0.44 -15.40 10.42
C GLU A 3 0.44 -14.59 9.12
N ALA A 4 0.22 -13.27 9.20
CA ALA A 4 0.29 -12.38 8.04
C ALA A 4 1.68 -12.40 7.38
N CYS A 5 2.76 -12.37 8.18
CA CYS A 5 4.12 -12.51 7.66
C CYS A 5 4.33 -13.87 6.97
N ASN A 6 3.82 -14.96 7.55
CA ASN A 6 3.92 -16.30 6.97
C ASN A 6 3.20 -16.39 5.62
N VAL A 7 1.98 -15.83 5.53
CA VAL A 7 1.22 -15.79 4.27
C VAL A 7 1.96 -14.98 3.22
N LEU A 8 2.44 -13.78 3.56
CA LEU A 8 3.21 -12.94 2.65
C LEU A 8 4.50 -13.61 2.16
N ASN A 9 5.25 -14.29 3.06
CA ASN A 9 6.47 -15.02 2.71
C ASN A 9 6.22 -16.17 1.73
N LYS A 10 5.03 -16.80 1.81
CA LYS A 10 4.59 -17.84 0.86
C LYS A 10 4.03 -17.27 -0.45
N GLY A 11 4.07 -15.96 -0.64
CA GLY A 11 3.54 -15.29 -1.82
C GLY A 11 2.01 -15.13 -1.80
N GLY A 12 1.39 -15.21 -0.64
CA GLY A 12 -0.05 -15.04 -0.46
C GLY A 12 -0.48 -13.56 -0.50
N ILE A 13 -1.79 -13.39 -0.61
CA ILE A 13 -2.49 -12.10 -0.57
C ILE A 13 -3.23 -11.97 0.76
N ILE A 14 -3.10 -10.83 1.40
CA ILE A 14 -3.83 -10.53 2.64
C ILE A 14 -4.78 -9.35 2.46
N ALA A 15 -5.94 -9.40 3.13
CA ALA A 15 -6.75 -8.21 3.38
C ALA A 15 -6.52 -7.74 4.82
N TYR A 16 -6.26 -6.45 5.00
CA TYR A 16 -5.87 -5.91 6.29
C TYR A 16 -6.43 -4.51 6.54
N PRO A 17 -6.74 -4.18 7.82
CA PRO A 17 -7.25 -2.87 8.20
C PRO A 17 -6.17 -1.80 8.09
N THR A 18 -6.58 -0.59 7.69
CA THR A 18 -5.75 0.61 7.73
C THR A 18 -6.49 1.75 8.43
N ASP A 19 -5.84 2.89 8.56
CA ASP A 19 -6.45 4.12 9.08
C ASP A 19 -7.48 4.77 8.13
N THR A 20 -7.73 4.20 6.96
CA THR A 20 -8.69 4.74 5.98
C THR A 20 -9.67 3.70 5.45
N LEU A 21 -9.19 2.63 4.85
CA LEU A 21 -9.97 1.54 4.23
C LEU A 21 -9.23 0.22 4.44
N TYR A 22 -9.93 -0.90 4.32
CA TYR A 22 -9.27 -2.18 4.16
C TYR A 22 -8.39 -2.20 2.92
N GLY A 23 -7.19 -2.73 3.05
CA GLY A 23 -6.21 -2.84 1.99
C GLY A 23 -5.97 -4.28 1.56
N LEU A 24 -5.79 -4.50 0.25
CA LEU A 24 -5.18 -5.71 -0.28
C LEU A 24 -3.67 -5.55 -0.32
N GLY A 25 -2.96 -6.52 0.23
CA GLY A 25 -1.51 -6.53 0.32
C GLY A 25 -0.86 -7.83 -0.09
N CYS A 26 0.29 -7.70 -0.70
CA CYS A 26 1.25 -8.77 -0.96
C CYS A 26 2.68 -8.23 -0.83
N ASP A 27 3.67 -9.11 -0.84
CA ASP A 27 5.07 -8.72 -0.94
C ASP A 27 5.31 -7.95 -2.25
N SER A 28 5.74 -6.70 -2.14
CA SER A 28 6.01 -5.83 -3.28
C SER A 28 7.21 -6.25 -4.13
N LYS A 29 8.00 -7.22 -3.70
CA LYS A 29 9.10 -7.84 -4.45
C LYS A 29 8.72 -9.14 -5.14
N ASN A 30 7.62 -9.77 -4.72
CA ASN A 30 7.16 -11.02 -5.32
C ASN A 30 6.28 -10.75 -6.54
N GLU A 31 6.83 -10.92 -7.73
CA GLU A 31 6.13 -10.65 -8.99
C GLU A 31 4.92 -11.56 -9.22
N GLN A 32 4.96 -12.81 -8.75
CA GLN A 32 3.82 -13.73 -8.87
C GLN A 32 2.65 -13.23 -8.00
N SER A 33 2.93 -12.81 -6.77
CA SER A 33 1.93 -12.23 -5.86
C SER A 33 1.34 -10.94 -6.43
N ILE A 34 2.17 -10.08 -7.04
CA ILE A 34 1.71 -8.85 -7.70
C ILE A 34 0.79 -9.17 -8.89
N LYS A 35 1.12 -10.17 -9.71
CA LYS A 35 0.27 -10.62 -10.82
C LYS A 35 -1.05 -11.18 -10.31
N LYS A 36 -1.03 -11.98 -9.22
CA LYS A 36 -2.24 -12.48 -8.55
C LYS A 36 -3.11 -11.31 -8.04
N LEU A 37 -2.51 -10.35 -7.35
CA LEU A 37 -3.20 -9.15 -6.87
C LEU A 37 -3.83 -8.33 -8.01
N ASN A 38 -3.10 -8.14 -9.11
CA ASN A 38 -3.62 -7.44 -10.29
C ASN A 38 -4.79 -8.17 -10.94
N LYS A 39 -4.78 -9.52 -10.97
CA LYS A 39 -5.89 -10.33 -11.44
C LYS A 39 -7.13 -10.14 -10.55
N ILE A 40 -6.98 -10.18 -9.22
CA ILE A 40 -8.06 -9.90 -8.26
C ILE A 40 -8.67 -8.52 -8.51
N LYS A 41 -7.83 -7.52 -8.72
CA LYS A 41 -8.25 -6.14 -9.01
C LYS A 41 -8.82 -5.93 -10.42
N ASN A 42 -8.71 -6.91 -11.30
CA ASN A 42 -9.03 -6.80 -12.73
C ASN A 42 -8.36 -5.57 -13.37
N ARG A 43 -7.06 -5.39 -13.11
CA ARG A 43 -6.26 -4.29 -13.67
C ARG A 43 -4.78 -4.64 -13.72
N SER A 44 -4.01 -3.80 -14.40
CA SER A 44 -2.54 -3.73 -14.29
C SER A 44 -2.15 -2.29 -13.97
N GLY A 45 -0.96 -2.08 -13.41
CA GLY A 45 -0.40 -0.75 -13.22
C GLY A 45 0.08 -0.47 -11.79
N PRO A 46 0.40 0.79 -11.50
CA PRO A 46 1.06 1.17 -10.26
C PRO A 46 0.23 0.85 -9.02
N ILE A 47 0.89 0.27 -8.00
CA ILE A 47 0.28 -0.03 -6.71
C ILE A 47 1.09 0.70 -5.63
N SER A 48 0.39 1.30 -4.66
CA SER A 48 1.05 1.93 -3.51
C SER A 48 1.58 0.87 -2.53
N VAL A 49 2.54 1.27 -1.70
CA VAL A 49 3.09 0.44 -0.63
C VAL A 49 2.97 1.16 0.72
N ILE A 50 2.95 0.38 1.80
CA ILE A 50 3.04 0.90 3.16
C ILE A 50 4.48 0.83 3.68
N ALA A 51 4.87 1.86 4.44
CA ALA A 51 6.13 1.93 5.15
C ALA A 51 5.90 1.97 6.68
N PRO A 52 6.82 1.43 7.50
CA PRO A 52 6.66 1.34 8.94
C PRO A 52 6.66 2.71 9.64
N ASN A 53 7.34 3.67 9.06
CA ASN A 53 7.43 5.04 9.57
C ASN A 53 7.85 6.01 8.46
N ARG A 54 7.76 7.32 8.75
CA ARG A 54 8.06 8.37 7.77
C ARG A 54 9.54 8.43 7.38
N ARG A 55 10.46 8.07 8.28
CA ARG A 55 11.89 8.03 7.98
C ARG A 55 12.17 6.96 6.93
N THR A 56 11.73 5.74 7.16
CA THR A 56 11.87 4.64 6.19
C THR A 56 11.21 4.98 4.85
N ALA A 57 10.02 5.59 4.87
CA ALA A 57 9.36 6.03 3.65
C ALA A 57 10.22 7.02 2.83
N ILE A 58 10.86 7.99 3.50
CA ILE A 58 11.75 8.96 2.86
C ILE A 58 13.04 8.28 2.38
N ASP A 59 13.59 7.35 3.17
CA ASP A 59 14.79 6.60 2.82
C ASP A 59 14.61 5.74 1.55
N TRP A 60 13.38 5.32 1.25
CA TRP A 60 13.05 4.61 0.01
C TRP A 60 12.95 5.54 -1.20
N MET A 61 12.65 6.82 -1.00
CA MET A 61 12.46 7.79 -2.09
C MET A 61 13.80 8.28 -2.65
N PHE A 62 13.80 8.53 -3.95
CA PHE A 62 14.90 9.19 -4.64
C PHE A 62 14.59 10.70 -4.75
N VAL A 63 14.82 11.43 -3.66
CA VAL A 63 14.51 12.86 -3.52
C VAL A 63 15.68 13.62 -2.91
N LYS A 64 15.78 14.90 -3.22
CA LYS A 64 16.81 15.78 -2.63
C LYS A 64 16.47 16.07 -1.16
N LYS A 65 17.50 16.23 -0.33
CA LYS A 65 17.39 16.44 1.13
C LYS A 65 16.52 17.65 1.52
N ASN A 66 16.54 18.71 0.71
CA ASN A 66 15.71 19.90 0.96
C ASN A 66 14.20 19.65 0.86
N HIS A 67 13.74 18.52 0.27
CA HIS A 67 12.33 18.15 0.20
C HIS A 67 11.86 17.26 1.36
N GLU A 68 12.77 16.69 2.16
CA GLU A 68 12.43 15.72 3.21
C GLU A 68 11.45 16.28 4.25
N ALA A 69 11.64 17.52 4.70
CA ALA A 69 10.75 18.17 5.66
C ALA A 69 9.32 18.28 5.14
N THR A 70 9.16 18.67 3.87
CA THR A 70 7.85 18.76 3.21
C THR A 70 7.21 17.39 3.03
N ILE A 71 7.99 16.39 2.62
CA ILE A 71 7.55 14.99 2.49
C ILE A 71 7.07 14.47 3.84
N LYS A 72 7.88 14.64 4.90
CA LYS A 72 7.54 14.22 6.25
C LYS A 72 6.23 14.84 6.75
N ASN A 73 5.98 16.09 6.39
CA ASN A 73 4.72 16.77 6.75
C ASN A 73 3.53 16.25 5.93
N LYS A 74 3.71 15.98 4.64
CA LYS A 74 2.64 15.44 3.76
C LYS A 74 2.31 13.98 4.04
N LEU A 75 3.23 13.16 4.57
CA LEU A 75 3.00 11.76 4.99
C LEU A 75 2.19 11.63 6.29
N LYS A 76 1.58 12.71 6.79
CA LYS A 76 0.65 12.66 7.93
C LYS A 76 -0.74 12.20 7.50
N ASN A 77 -1.55 11.78 8.47
CA ASN A 77 -2.99 11.49 8.29
C ASN A 77 -3.27 10.46 7.19
N GLY A 78 -2.45 9.41 7.09
CA GLY A 78 -2.64 8.35 6.11
C GLY A 78 -2.51 8.77 4.64
N ASN A 79 -1.98 9.95 4.36
CA ASN A 79 -1.77 10.43 2.99
C ASN A 79 -0.78 9.54 2.23
N THR A 80 -0.96 9.46 0.92
CA THR A 80 -0.07 8.77 0.00
C THR A 80 0.77 9.78 -0.77
N ILE A 81 2.08 9.57 -0.84
CA ILE A 81 2.98 10.34 -1.71
C ILE A 81 3.44 9.44 -2.85
N ILE A 82 3.21 9.88 -4.08
CA ILE A 82 3.80 9.27 -5.27
C ILE A 82 5.10 10.02 -5.57
N ALA A 83 6.22 9.32 -5.49
CA ALA A 83 7.56 9.88 -5.72
C ALA A 83 8.46 8.86 -6.41
N PRO A 84 9.54 9.30 -7.09
CA PRO A 84 10.59 8.40 -7.54
C PRO A 84 11.19 7.64 -6.35
N ILE A 85 11.50 6.37 -6.55
CA ILE A 85 12.10 5.50 -5.53
C ILE A 85 13.50 5.06 -5.93
N LYS A 86 14.30 4.67 -4.94
CA LYS A 86 15.59 4.03 -5.14
C LYS A 86 15.41 2.65 -5.75
N ASN A 87 16.43 2.16 -6.43
CA ASN A 87 16.42 0.82 -7.03
C ASN A 87 16.25 -0.26 -5.95
N ASN A 88 15.66 -1.38 -6.35
CA ASN A 88 15.50 -2.58 -5.52
C ASN A 88 14.61 -2.40 -4.26
N ILE A 89 13.84 -1.34 -4.15
CA ILE A 89 12.86 -1.20 -3.07
C ILE A 89 11.67 -2.14 -3.29
N CYS A 90 11.13 -2.18 -4.50
CA CYS A 90 10.03 -3.07 -4.91
C CYS A 90 10.19 -3.49 -6.38
N SER A 91 9.35 -4.40 -6.85
CA SER A 91 9.31 -4.81 -8.26
C SER A 91 8.84 -3.65 -9.16
N ASN A 92 9.40 -3.60 -10.38
CA ASN A 92 8.99 -2.65 -11.41
C ASN A 92 7.52 -2.84 -11.85
N LEU A 93 6.91 -3.99 -11.59
CA LEU A 93 5.49 -4.26 -11.90
C LEU A 93 4.51 -3.34 -11.15
N ILE A 94 4.91 -2.78 -10.00
CA ILE A 94 4.09 -1.84 -9.23
C ILE A 94 4.54 -0.39 -9.38
N ALA A 95 5.62 -0.15 -10.10
CA ALA A 95 6.11 1.20 -10.35
C ALA A 95 5.35 1.85 -11.52
N GLY A 96 5.11 3.14 -11.41
CA GLY A 96 4.64 3.98 -12.50
C GLY A 96 5.78 4.54 -13.33
N ASN A 97 5.44 5.47 -14.24
CA ASN A 97 6.42 6.16 -15.06
C ASN A 97 7.55 6.76 -14.21
N LYS A 98 8.78 6.77 -14.74
CA LYS A 98 9.97 7.30 -14.05
C LYS A 98 10.26 6.61 -12.70
N ASN A 99 9.98 5.32 -12.60
CA ASN A 99 10.16 4.53 -11.38
C ASN A 99 9.51 5.17 -10.14
N THR A 100 8.25 5.62 -10.26
CA THR A 100 7.51 6.24 -9.17
C THR A 100 6.61 5.23 -8.47
N VAL A 101 6.52 5.28 -7.14
CA VAL A 101 5.62 4.46 -6.33
C VAL A 101 4.88 5.32 -5.33
N GLY A 102 3.62 5.00 -5.08
CA GLY A 102 2.86 5.59 -3.99
C GLY A 102 3.32 5.00 -2.66
N ILE A 103 3.77 5.83 -1.73
CA ILE A 103 4.18 5.40 -0.39
C ILE A 103 3.29 6.07 0.63
N ARG A 104 2.77 5.29 1.59
CA ARG A 104 2.02 5.80 2.73
C ARG A 104 2.55 5.23 4.04
N VAL A 105 2.27 5.94 5.13
CA VAL A 105 2.54 5.50 6.50
C VAL A 105 1.20 5.49 7.23
N PRO A 106 0.48 4.35 7.25
CA PRO A 106 -0.82 4.26 7.92
C PRO A 106 -0.70 4.50 9.42
N ASP A 107 -1.63 5.26 9.98
CA ASP A 107 -1.73 5.42 11.44
C ASP A 107 -2.60 4.31 12.05
N HIS A 108 -2.22 3.06 11.80
CA HIS A 108 -2.88 1.86 12.28
C HIS A 108 -1.87 0.91 12.91
N LEU A 109 -2.21 0.36 14.08
CA LEU A 109 -1.27 -0.46 14.87
C LEU A 109 -0.83 -1.73 14.12
N PHE A 110 -1.79 -2.40 13.47
CA PHE A 110 -1.50 -3.59 12.66
C PHE A 110 -0.50 -3.26 11.54
N CYS A 111 -0.76 -2.20 10.75
CA CYS A 111 0.12 -1.79 9.67
C CYS A 111 1.53 -1.46 10.15
N LYS A 112 1.66 -0.73 11.26
CA LYS A 112 2.96 -0.37 11.85
C LYS A 112 3.74 -1.60 12.29
N LYS A 113 3.08 -2.56 12.97
CA LYS A 113 3.71 -3.82 13.41
C LYS A 113 4.09 -4.70 12.21
N LEU A 114 3.17 -4.91 11.27
CA LEU A 114 3.40 -5.74 10.10
C LEU A 114 4.55 -5.21 9.24
N SER A 115 4.48 -3.92 8.85
CA SER A 115 5.51 -3.31 8.00
C SER A 115 6.87 -3.13 8.67
N LYS A 116 6.94 -3.22 10.02
CA LYS A 116 8.21 -3.25 10.76
C LYS A 116 8.84 -4.64 10.79
N LEU A 117 8.02 -5.68 10.83
CA LEU A 117 8.49 -7.08 10.93
C LEU A 117 8.74 -7.71 9.56
N PHE A 118 7.91 -7.38 8.57
CA PHE A 118 8.09 -7.92 7.22
C PHE A 118 9.25 -7.20 6.51
N PRO A 119 10.19 -7.93 5.87
CA PRO A 119 11.45 -7.35 5.38
C PRO A 119 11.30 -6.47 4.13
N HIS A 120 10.18 -6.57 3.42
CA HIS A 120 9.92 -5.83 2.18
C HIS A 120 8.74 -4.87 2.34
N PRO A 121 8.62 -3.83 1.49
CA PRO A 121 7.39 -3.05 1.42
C PRO A 121 6.20 -3.93 1.08
N ILE A 122 5.05 -3.68 1.70
CA ILE A 122 3.81 -4.42 1.45
C ILE A 122 2.93 -3.55 0.58
N THR A 123 2.34 -4.12 -0.47
CA THR A 123 1.42 -3.40 -1.33
C THR A 123 0.16 -2.98 -0.56
N SER A 124 -0.47 -1.88 -0.98
CA SER A 124 -1.70 -1.35 -0.38
C SER A 124 -2.61 -0.75 -1.45
N THR A 125 -3.68 -1.47 -1.74
CA THR A 125 -4.78 -0.99 -2.60
C THR A 125 -6.10 -1.33 -1.92
N SER A 126 -7.18 -0.59 -2.18
CA SER A 126 -8.50 -0.86 -1.58
C SER A 126 -9.03 -2.25 -1.94
N VAL A 127 -9.81 -2.86 -1.03
CA VAL A 127 -10.46 -4.16 -1.25
C VAL A 127 -11.71 -3.95 -2.08
N ASN A 128 -11.59 -4.11 -3.39
CA ASN A 128 -12.65 -4.04 -4.40
C ASN A 128 -12.10 -4.46 -5.76
N ARG A 129 -12.93 -4.84 -6.69
CA ARG A 129 -12.55 -4.87 -8.11
C ARG A 129 -12.49 -3.44 -8.65
N THR A 130 -11.68 -3.18 -9.68
CA THR A 130 -11.52 -1.82 -10.20
C THR A 130 -12.85 -1.30 -10.75
N GLY A 131 -13.23 -0.11 -10.29
CA GLY A 131 -14.51 0.53 -10.65
C GLY A 131 -15.63 0.31 -9.63
N GLU A 132 -15.48 -0.64 -8.71
CA GLU A 132 -16.45 -0.92 -7.65
C GLU A 132 -16.14 -0.10 -6.38
N LYS A 133 -17.11 -0.05 -5.47
CA LYS A 133 -16.91 0.57 -4.15
C LYS A 133 -16.02 -0.31 -3.28
N PRO A 134 -15.08 0.26 -2.50
CA PRO A 134 -14.29 -0.50 -1.54
C PRO A 134 -15.16 -1.15 -0.47
N LEU A 135 -14.87 -2.41 -0.15
CA LEU A 135 -15.46 -3.11 0.98
C LEU A 135 -14.85 -2.60 2.29
N THR A 136 -15.68 -2.53 3.32
CA THR A 136 -15.32 -1.93 4.61
C THR A 136 -15.50 -2.89 5.79
N LYS A 137 -16.11 -4.05 5.55
CA LYS A 137 -16.39 -5.06 6.58
C LYS A 137 -15.68 -6.36 6.26
N PRO A 138 -15.05 -7.03 7.25
CA PRO A 138 -14.40 -8.33 7.05
C PRO A 138 -15.33 -9.41 6.46
N ASP A 139 -16.58 -9.45 6.91
CA ASP A 139 -17.56 -10.43 6.41
C ASP A 139 -17.86 -10.25 4.91
N ASP A 140 -18.05 -8.99 4.47
CA ASP A 140 -18.28 -8.68 3.06
C ASP A 140 -17.04 -9.06 2.22
N ILE A 141 -15.84 -8.80 2.76
CA ILE A 141 -14.58 -9.18 2.11
C ILE A 141 -14.45 -10.70 2.01
N SER A 142 -14.80 -11.42 3.09
CA SER A 142 -14.78 -12.88 3.10
C SER A 142 -15.75 -13.44 2.07
N ASN A 143 -16.98 -12.94 2.04
CA ASN A 143 -18.00 -13.44 1.10
C ASN A 143 -17.59 -13.23 -0.37
N GLU A 144 -16.99 -12.09 -0.71
CA GLU A 144 -16.65 -11.75 -2.10
C GLU A 144 -15.30 -12.32 -2.57
N PHE A 145 -14.32 -12.43 -1.66
CA PHE A 145 -12.93 -12.72 -2.02
C PHE A 145 -12.36 -13.99 -1.37
N ILE A 146 -13.19 -14.87 -0.80
CA ILE A 146 -12.73 -16.09 -0.09
C ILE A 146 -11.79 -16.97 -0.91
N SER A 147 -11.99 -17.03 -2.22
CA SER A 147 -11.15 -17.82 -3.14
C SER A 147 -9.89 -17.09 -3.61
N ASP A 148 -9.82 -15.79 -3.38
CA ASP A 148 -8.80 -14.90 -3.94
C ASP A 148 -7.77 -14.45 -2.90
N ILE A 149 -8.16 -14.42 -1.61
CA ILE A 149 -7.37 -13.87 -0.50
C ILE A 149 -6.98 -15.01 0.45
N ASP A 150 -5.70 -15.08 0.81
CA ASP A 150 -5.16 -16.17 1.63
C ASP A 150 -5.32 -15.90 3.15
N LEU A 151 -5.53 -14.63 3.54
CA LEU A 151 -5.78 -14.26 4.95
C LEU A 151 -6.53 -12.93 5.01
N ILE A 152 -7.58 -12.88 5.80
CA ILE A 152 -8.31 -11.66 6.14
C ILE A 152 -8.04 -11.36 7.62
N ILE A 153 -7.53 -10.16 7.89
CA ILE A 153 -7.33 -9.69 9.26
C ILE A 153 -8.64 -9.07 9.73
N ASP A 154 -9.28 -9.75 10.64
CA ASP A 154 -10.51 -9.26 11.26
C ASP A 154 -10.19 -8.11 12.23
N ASP A 155 -10.85 -6.98 12.04
CA ASP A 155 -10.77 -5.78 12.86
C ASP A 155 -12.09 -5.00 12.72
N VAL A 156 -12.15 -3.82 13.30
CA VAL A 156 -13.34 -2.97 13.27
C VAL A 156 -13.75 -2.57 11.85
N ILE A 157 -15.03 -2.25 11.67
CA ILE A 157 -15.56 -1.68 10.42
C ILE A 157 -14.90 -0.33 10.17
N ILE A 158 -14.29 -0.14 9.00
CA ILE A 158 -13.59 1.09 8.63
C ILE A 158 -14.43 1.86 7.61
N ASN A 159 -15.07 2.93 8.06
CA ASN A 159 -15.88 3.84 7.23
C ASN A 159 -15.20 5.20 7.07
N CYS A 160 -13.99 5.24 6.55
CA CYS A 160 -13.27 6.47 6.30
C CYS A 160 -13.12 6.77 4.81
N VAL A 161 -12.91 8.04 4.50
CA VAL A 161 -12.56 8.46 3.14
C VAL A 161 -11.14 7.99 2.81
N GLY A 162 -10.95 7.48 1.61
CA GLY A 162 -9.62 7.04 1.17
C GLY A 162 -8.56 8.14 1.26
N SER A 163 -7.29 7.75 1.37
CA SER A 163 -6.14 8.65 1.54
C SER A 163 -6.05 9.74 0.45
N LYS A 164 -5.67 10.97 0.82
CA LYS A 164 -5.28 11.99 -0.15
C LYS A 164 -3.98 11.56 -0.83
N ILE A 165 -3.88 11.83 -2.14
CA ILE A 165 -2.71 11.47 -2.94
C ILE A 165 -1.99 12.74 -3.39
N PHE A 166 -0.70 12.82 -3.07
CA PHE A 166 0.19 13.89 -3.52
C PHE A 166 1.21 13.31 -4.49
N LEU A 167 1.31 13.89 -5.67
CA LEU A 167 2.35 13.57 -6.65
C LEU A 167 3.51 14.55 -6.48
N PHE A 168 4.72 14.01 -6.28
CA PHE A 168 5.96 14.77 -6.33
C PHE A 168 6.64 14.54 -7.68
N GLU A 169 6.62 15.54 -8.54
CA GLU A 169 7.19 15.49 -9.88
C GLU A 169 7.87 16.83 -10.22
N ASN A 170 9.08 16.76 -10.81
CA ASN A 170 9.87 17.94 -11.20
C ASN A 170 10.04 18.95 -10.06
N CYS A 171 10.35 18.47 -8.86
CA CYS A 171 10.48 19.28 -7.63
C CYS A 171 9.21 20.07 -7.25
N SER A 172 8.06 19.70 -7.77
CA SER A 172 6.76 20.32 -7.48
C SER A 172 5.75 19.33 -6.91
N TRP A 173 4.69 19.86 -6.30
CA TRP A 173 3.63 19.08 -5.66
C TRP A 173 2.32 19.27 -6.38
N LYS A 174 1.66 18.17 -6.73
CA LYS A 174 0.30 18.16 -7.26
C LYS A 174 -0.56 17.25 -6.39
N GLN A 175 -1.72 17.72 -5.95
CA GLN A 175 -2.71 16.86 -5.31
C GLN A 175 -3.54 16.19 -6.41
N ARG A 176 -3.59 14.86 -6.41
CA ARG A 176 -4.50 14.10 -7.27
C ARG A 176 -5.84 13.91 -6.55
N ARG A 177 -6.93 14.13 -7.25
CA ARG A 177 -8.26 13.65 -6.84
C ARG A 177 -8.34 12.16 -7.19
N ARG A 178 -8.96 11.38 -6.31
CA ARG A 178 -9.36 10.00 -6.63
C ARG A 178 -10.53 10.01 -7.57
#